data_f8598f265dd43e76a3b94679a83b49f1
#
_entry.id   f8598f265dd43e76a3b94679a83b49f1
#
_cell.length_a   1.000
_cell.length_b   1.000
_cell.length_c   1.000
_cell.angle_alpha   90.00
_cell.angle_beta   90.00
_cell.angle_gamma   90.00
#
_symmetry.space_group_name_H-M   'P 1'
#
loop_
_entity.id
_entity.type
_entity.pdbx_description
1 polymer ?
#
loop_
_entity_poly.entity_id
_entity_poly.type
_entity_poly.pdbx_seq_one_letter_code
_entity_poly.pdbx_strand_id
1 'polypeptide(L)'
;MNNSYGHQMVSTKANTLYALSKVITKSKIEKMYILPVAEYEKNSDDIIDDIAKRFGGDMIIVRSSSSKEDSFKTSNAGHYESVMGINSADPEQVRKAIAKVMHSYMQDSEDIENEQILVQRQAQNVHYSGVIFTRDIQENRPYYLINYDDQGSTDSVTSGRGGKTLWILKNTDITGVDAPWGALIAAVQEIELFLNGMALDIEFAVNYSGEIIIFQVRPLVASYKHGKEIDDRGFFERCNNIRNQYL
;
A
#
# COMPACT_ATOMS: atom_id res chain seq x y z
N MET A 1 10.23 -26.48 1.54
CA MET A 1 8.76 -26.56 1.45
C MET A 1 8.26 -25.29 0.78
N ASN A 2 7.44 -25.45 -0.20
CA ASN A 2 7.05 -24.60 -1.32
C ASN A 2 6.94 -23.08 -1.12
N ASN A 3 7.75 -22.37 -1.92
CA ASN A 3 7.74 -20.91 -2.17
C ASN A 3 6.47 -20.41 -2.91
N SER A 4 5.44 -21.24 -3.09
CA SER A 4 4.30 -20.92 -3.97
C SER A 4 3.18 -20.11 -3.28
N TYR A 5 3.05 -20.17 -1.96
CA TYR A 5 1.94 -19.51 -1.25
C TYR A 5 2.07 -17.98 -1.21
N GLY A 6 3.26 -17.44 -1.03
CA GLY A 6 3.46 -15.99 -0.97
C GLY A 6 3.21 -15.29 -2.30
N HIS A 7 3.59 -15.91 -3.43
CA HIS A 7 3.31 -15.38 -4.77
C HIS A 7 1.82 -15.40 -5.14
N GLN A 8 1.02 -16.31 -4.55
CA GLN A 8 -0.42 -16.35 -4.77
C GLN A 8 -1.19 -15.30 -3.96
N MET A 9 -0.61 -14.75 -2.88
CA MET A 9 -1.25 -13.73 -2.06
C MET A 9 -1.12 -12.31 -2.62
N VAL A 10 -0.09 -12.05 -3.43
CA VAL A 10 0.08 -10.76 -4.11
C VAL A 10 -0.54 -10.85 -5.49
N SER A 11 -1.61 -10.11 -5.67
CA SER A 11 -2.40 -10.06 -6.90
C SER A 11 -2.75 -8.59 -7.19
N THR A 12 -3.99 -8.26 -7.48
CA THR A 12 -4.43 -6.87 -7.57
C THR A 12 -4.36 -6.17 -6.20
N LYS A 13 -4.32 -4.85 -6.20
CA LYS A 13 -4.36 -4.02 -4.97
C LYS A 13 -5.47 -4.47 -4.01
N ALA A 14 -6.70 -4.62 -4.53
CA ALA A 14 -7.85 -5.01 -3.73
C ALA A 14 -7.71 -6.41 -3.13
N ASN A 15 -7.30 -7.39 -3.92
CA ASN A 15 -7.17 -8.77 -3.47
C ASN A 15 -6.04 -8.93 -2.44
N THR A 16 -4.90 -8.25 -2.64
CA THR A 16 -3.78 -8.24 -1.68
C THR A 16 -4.22 -7.66 -0.34
N LEU A 17 -4.89 -6.49 -0.35
CA LEU A 17 -5.40 -5.88 0.88
C LEU A 17 -6.45 -6.77 1.56
N TYR A 18 -7.35 -7.40 0.78
CA TYR A 18 -8.35 -8.31 1.33
C TYR A 18 -7.72 -9.52 2.02
N ALA A 19 -6.72 -10.14 1.40
CA ALA A 19 -6.01 -11.26 2.00
C ALA A 19 -5.30 -10.85 3.29
N LEU A 20 -4.57 -9.73 3.28
CA LEU A 20 -3.88 -9.19 4.45
C LEU A 20 -4.85 -8.82 5.58
N SER A 21 -6.02 -8.27 5.28
CA SER A 21 -7.02 -7.89 6.29
C SER A 21 -7.51 -9.04 7.18
N LYS A 22 -7.25 -10.29 6.78
CA LYS A 22 -7.64 -11.50 7.53
C LYS A 22 -6.56 -11.97 8.50
N VAL A 23 -5.33 -11.50 8.34
CA VAL A 23 -4.17 -12.08 9.03
C VAL A 23 -3.32 -11.08 9.80
N ILE A 24 -3.29 -9.80 9.40
CA ILE A 24 -2.52 -8.78 10.09
C ILE A 24 -3.21 -8.33 11.38
N THR A 25 -2.41 -8.03 12.40
CA THR A 25 -2.86 -7.62 13.74
C THR A 25 -2.23 -6.33 14.23
N LYS A 26 -1.07 -5.94 13.67
CA LYS A 26 -0.31 -4.76 14.09
C LYS A 26 -0.65 -3.51 13.30
N SER A 27 -1.45 -3.65 12.26
CA SER A 27 -1.96 -2.55 11.45
C SER A 27 -3.38 -2.85 11.01
N LYS A 28 -4.03 -1.83 10.47
CA LYS A 28 -5.41 -1.88 10.02
C LYS A 28 -5.47 -1.69 8.51
N ILE A 29 -6.39 -2.39 7.88
CA ILE A 29 -6.89 -2.09 6.55
C ILE A 29 -8.31 -1.59 6.72
N GLU A 30 -8.61 -0.41 6.17
CA GLU A 30 -9.94 0.18 6.26
C GLU A 30 -10.99 -0.70 5.56
N LYS A 31 -12.23 -0.61 6.03
CA LYS A 31 -13.37 -1.33 5.46
C LYS A 31 -13.41 -1.15 3.95
N MET A 32 -13.55 -2.25 3.21
CA MET A 32 -13.49 -2.24 1.76
C MET A 32 -14.63 -3.04 1.12
N TYR A 33 -14.89 -2.70 -0.14
CA TYR A 33 -15.76 -3.43 -1.05
C TYR A 33 -15.05 -3.56 -2.40
N ILE A 34 -14.85 -4.79 -2.85
CA ILE A 34 -14.21 -5.11 -4.12
C ILE A 34 -15.33 -5.28 -5.16
N LEU A 35 -15.27 -4.47 -6.20
CA LEU A 35 -16.28 -4.40 -7.24
C LEU A 35 -15.68 -4.81 -8.58
N PRO A 36 -16.02 -6.00 -9.13
CA PRO A 36 -15.70 -6.32 -10.52
C PRO A 36 -16.44 -5.39 -11.48
N VAL A 37 -15.75 -4.86 -12.50
CA VAL A 37 -16.34 -3.96 -13.49
C VAL A 37 -17.52 -4.61 -14.19
N ALA A 38 -17.39 -5.87 -14.62
CA ALA A 38 -18.47 -6.62 -15.25
C ALA A 38 -19.74 -6.77 -14.38
N GLU A 39 -19.61 -6.77 -13.06
CA GLU A 39 -20.75 -6.81 -12.14
C GLU A 39 -21.44 -5.46 -12.05
N TYR A 40 -20.65 -4.38 -11.99
CA TYR A 40 -21.19 -3.02 -11.98
C TYR A 40 -21.99 -2.69 -13.25
N GLU A 41 -21.50 -3.08 -14.41
CA GLU A 41 -22.19 -2.84 -15.67
C GLU A 41 -23.57 -3.52 -15.76
N LYS A 42 -23.72 -4.65 -15.08
CA LYS A 42 -25.00 -5.42 -15.04
C LYS A 42 -25.97 -4.91 -14.00
N ASN A 43 -25.49 -4.47 -12.84
CA ASN A 43 -26.30 -4.24 -11.64
C ASN A 43 -25.95 -2.92 -10.94
N SER A 44 -25.75 -1.82 -11.68
CA SER A 44 -25.19 -0.57 -11.12
C SER A 44 -26.03 0.00 -9.97
N ASP A 45 -27.37 -0.05 -10.04
CA ASP A 45 -28.25 0.52 -9.02
C ASP A 45 -28.16 -0.27 -7.70
N ASP A 46 -28.24 -1.60 -7.77
CA ASP A 46 -28.14 -2.47 -6.60
C ASP A 46 -26.76 -2.32 -5.91
N ILE A 47 -25.69 -2.16 -6.71
CA ILE A 47 -24.33 -1.97 -6.18
C ILE A 47 -24.18 -0.62 -5.47
N ILE A 48 -24.76 0.45 -6.01
CA ILE A 48 -24.76 1.76 -5.36
C ILE A 48 -25.48 1.70 -4.02
N ASP A 49 -26.64 1.04 -3.98
CA ASP A 49 -27.40 0.81 -2.75
C ASP A 49 -26.62 -0.03 -1.73
N ASP A 50 -25.90 -1.05 -2.19
CA ASP A 50 -25.04 -1.87 -1.33
C ASP A 50 -23.86 -1.08 -0.76
N ILE A 51 -23.24 -0.20 -1.54
CA ILE A 51 -22.19 0.70 -1.08
C ILE A 51 -22.75 1.62 0.01
N ALA A 52 -23.89 2.26 -0.23
CA ALA A 52 -24.54 3.12 0.76
C ALA A 52 -24.85 2.38 2.06
N LYS A 53 -25.41 1.17 1.98
CA LYS A 53 -25.72 0.33 3.15
C LYS A 53 -24.44 -0.10 3.91
N ARG A 54 -23.39 -0.49 3.16
CA ARG A 54 -22.13 -0.96 3.75
C ARG A 54 -21.39 0.14 4.49
N PHE A 55 -21.30 1.33 3.92
CA PHE A 55 -20.48 2.41 4.46
C PHE A 55 -21.28 3.42 5.31
N GLY A 56 -22.62 3.39 5.23
CA GLY A 56 -23.49 4.13 6.15
C GLY A 56 -23.33 5.65 6.16
N GLY A 57 -22.88 6.25 5.06
CA GLY A 57 -22.58 7.67 4.95
C GLY A 57 -21.13 8.06 5.28
N ASP A 58 -20.26 7.08 5.57
CA ASP A 58 -18.83 7.31 5.71
C ASP A 58 -18.26 7.93 4.41
N MET A 59 -17.23 8.76 4.56
CA MET A 59 -16.43 9.18 3.42
C MET A 59 -15.63 8.00 2.89
N ILE A 60 -15.67 7.81 1.57
CA ILE A 60 -14.99 6.74 0.87
C ILE A 60 -14.02 7.26 -0.18
N ILE A 61 -13.10 6.40 -0.57
CA ILE A 61 -12.24 6.53 -1.73
C ILE A 61 -12.58 5.42 -2.71
N VAL A 62 -12.67 5.77 -4.00
CA VAL A 62 -12.86 4.83 -5.10
C VAL A 62 -11.57 4.77 -5.89
N ARG A 63 -10.95 3.60 -5.97
CA ARG A 63 -9.60 3.39 -6.50
C ARG A 63 -9.60 2.32 -7.58
N SER A 64 -8.69 2.46 -8.53
CA SER A 64 -8.32 1.38 -9.43
C SER A 64 -7.73 0.18 -8.69
N SER A 65 -7.92 -1.00 -9.25
CA SER A 65 -7.30 -2.25 -8.80
C SER A 65 -7.09 -3.19 -9.99
N SER A 66 -6.22 -2.76 -10.89
CA SER A 66 -5.87 -3.52 -12.10
C SER A 66 -4.74 -4.51 -11.83
N SER A 67 -4.80 -5.68 -12.48
CA SER A 67 -3.68 -6.62 -12.48
C SER A 67 -2.45 -6.08 -13.23
N LYS A 68 -2.63 -5.06 -14.08
CA LYS A 68 -1.56 -4.40 -14.82
C LYS A 68 -0.85 -3.33 -13.99
N GLU A 69 -1.50 -2.80 -12.95
CA GLU A 69 -0.95 -1.74 -12.09
C GLU A 69 0.15 -2.25 -11.16
N ASP A 70 -0.03 -3.43 -10.59
CA ASP A 70 0.85 -4.02 -9.57
C ASP A 70 1.71 -5.18 -10.12
N SER A 71 2.05 -5.16 -11.42
CA SER A 71 2.85 -6.23 -12.01
C SER A 71 4.31 -6.19 -11.52
N PHE A 72 4.93 -7.38 -11.35
CA PHE A 72 6.35 -7.53 -10.98
C PHE A 72 7.35 -6.89 -11.99
N LYS A 73 6.89 -6.47 -13.16
CA LYS A 73 7.75 -5.98 -14.25
C LYS A 73 7.74 -4.48 -14.44
N THR A 74 6.65 -3.81 -14.07
CA THR A 74 6.48 -2.36 -14.26
C THR A 74 5.73 -1.76 -13.09
N SER A 75 6.21 -0.63 -12.58
CA SER A 75 5.45 0.19 -11.64
C SER A 75 4.76 1.29 -12.43
N ASN A 76 3.46 1.15 -12.66
CA ASN A 76 2.62 2.18 -13.28
C ASN A 76 1.99 3.08 -12.20
N ALA A 77 2.74 3.42 -11.16
CA ALA A 77 2.26 4.27 -10.07
C ALA A 77 1.75 5.62 -10.62
N GLY A 78 0.51 5.96 -10.28
CA GLY A 78 -0.12 7.22 -10.70
C GLY A 78 -0.72 7.22 -12.11
N HIS A 79 -0.73 6.09 -12.81
CA HIS A 79 -1.33 5.99 -14.14
C HIS A 79 -2.85 5.85 -14.07
N TYR A 80 -3.36 5.18 -13.04
CA TYR A 80 -4.79 4.98 -12.82
C TYR A 80 -5.37 5.88 -11.73
N GLU A 81 -6.66 6.13 -11.83
CA GLU A 81 -7.35 7.12 -11.01
C GLU A 81 -7.71 6.61 -9.60
N SER A 82 -7.65 7.55 -8.67
CA SER A 82 -8.24 7.43 -7.33
C SER A 82 -9.06 8.67 -7.02
N VAL A 83 -10.31 8.48 -6.60
CA VAL A 83 -11.24 9.58 -6.30
C VAL A 83 -11.56 9.55 -4.82
N MET A 84 -11.14 10.58 -4.10
CA MET A 84 -11.33 10.72 -2.65
C MET A 84 -12.48 11.67 -2.31
N GLY A 85 -12.87 11.65 -1.03
CA GLY A 85 -13.84 12.60 -0.51
C GLY A 85 -15.28 12.34 -1.00
N ILE A 86 -15.62 11.09 -1.27
CA ILE A 86 -16.93 10.69 -1.75
C ILE A 86 -17.82 10.32 -0.55
N ASN A 87 -18.98 10.97 -0.43
CA ASN A 87 -19.98 10.55 0.54
C ASN A 87 -20.66 9.26 0.04
N SER A 88 -20.52 8.16 0.77
CA SER A 88 -21.09 6.87 0.37
C SER A 88 -22.63 6.85 0.34
N ALA A 89 -23.28 7.79 0.98
CA ALA A 89 -24.76 7.96 0.94
C ALA A 89 -25.25 8.84 -0.24
N ASP A 90 -24.33 9.39 -1.04
CA ASP A 90 -24.67 10.17 -2.23
C ASP A 90 -24.48 9.31 -3.49
N PRO A 91 -25.55 8.77 -4.10
CA PRO A 91 -25.47 7.88 -5.26
C PRO A 91 -24.79 8.54 -6.47
N GLU A 92 -24.99 9.85 -6.67
CA GLU A 92 -24.42 10.57 -7.80
C GLU A 92 -22.90 10.74 -7.67
N GLN A 93 -22.41 11.05 -6.47
CA GLN A 93 -20.98 11.12 -6.22
C GLN A 93 -20.32 9.75 -6.44
N VAL A 94 -20.93 8.67 -5.91
CA VAL A 94 -20.41 7.31 -6.05
C VAL A 94 -20.37 6.90 -7.53
N ARG A 95 -21.44 7.12 -8.30
CA ARG A 95 -21.47 6.84 -9.75
C ARG A 95 -20.39 7.58 -10.51
N LYS A 96 -20.24 8.88 -10.26
CA LYS A 96 -19.20 9.70 -10.92
C LYS A 96 -17.79 9.21 -10.60
N ALA A 97 -17.54 8.84 -9.35
CA ALA A 97 -16.25 8.31 -8.95
C ALA A 97 -15.93 6.97 -9.62
N ILE A 98 -16.89 6.04 -9.65
CA ILE A 98 -16.76 4.76 -10.35
C ILE A 98 -16.53 4.99 -11.85
N ALA A 99 -17.33 5.83 -12.49
CA ALA A 99 -17.18 6.13 -13.91
C ALA A 99 -15.81 6.72 -14.25
N LYS A 100 -15.25 7.58 -13.36
CA LYS A 100 -13.91 8.15 -13.54
C LYS A 100 -12.83 7.08 -13.48
N VAL A 101 -12.92 6.14 -12.55
CA VAL A 101 -11.98 5.01 -12.44
C VAL A 101 -12.11 4.09 -13.65
N MET A 102 -13.32 3.73 -14.08
CA MET A 102 -13.54 2.93 -15.28
C MET A 102 -12.98 3.60 -16.54
N HIS A 103 -13.15 4.93 -16.66
CA HIS A 103 -12.59 5.67 -17.78
C HIS A 103 -11.06 5.61 -17.84
N SER A 104 -10.38 5.59 -16.68
CA SER A 104 -8.93 5.43 -16.65
C SER A 104 -8.46 4.07 -17.19
N TYR A 105 -9.25 3.01 -17.00
CA TYR A 105 -8.95 1.70 -17.60
C TYR A 105 -9.08 1.69 -19.12
N MET A 106 -10.09 2.39 -19.64
CA MET A 106 -10.36 2.46 -21.08
C MET A 106 -9.25 3.18 -21.88
N GLN A 107 -8.38 3.93 -21.21
CA GLN A 107 -7.21 4.54 -21.85
C GLN A 107 -6.14 3.50 -22.22
N ASP A 108 -6.11 2.37 -21.51
CA ASP A 108 -5.10 1.32 -21.69
C ASP A 108 -5.65 0.07 -22.36
N SER A 109 -6.94 -0.15 -22.35
CA SER A 109 -7.59 -1.35 -22.89
C SER A 109 -9.03 -1.09 -23.26
N GLU A 110 -9.46 -1.66 -24.40
CA GLU A 110 -10.88 -1.67 -24.77
C GLU A 110 -11.67 -2.73 -23.95
N ASP A 111 -11.00 -3.75 -23.43
CA ASP A 111 -11.58 -4.79 -22.59
C ASP A 111 -11.19 -4.54 -21.11
N ILE A 112 -12.17 -4.07 -20.33
CA ILE A 112 -12.04 -3.78 -18.90
C ILE A 112 -12.90 -4.69 -18.01
N GLU A 113 -13.58 -5.68 -18.58
CA GLU A 113 -14.51 -6.56 -17.83
C GLU A 113 -13.81 -7.31 -16.68
N ASN A 114 -12.54 -7.62 -16.85
CA ASN A 114 -11.73 -8.34 -15.86
C ASN A 114 -11.10 -7.43 -14.80
N GLU A 115 -11.27 -6.11 -14.92
CA GLU A 115 -10.73 -5.15 -13.97
C GLU A 115 -11.61 -5.05 -12.71
N GLN A 116 -11.00 -4.57 -11.63
CA GLN A 116 -11.66 -4.39 -10.33
C GLN A 116 -11.59 -2.94 -9.89
N ILE A 117 -12.62 -2.49 -9.20
CA ILE A 117 -12.66 -1.21 -8.49
C ILE A 117 -12.63 -1.50 -7.01
N LEU A 118 -11.76 -0.81 -6.28
CA LEU A 118 -11.71 -0.86 -4.84
C LEU A 118 -12.44 0.35 -4.24
N VAL A 119 -13.57 0.10 -3.59
CA VAL A 119 -14.25 1.09 -2.75
C VAL A 119 -13.80 0.87 -1.31
N GLN A 120 -13.21 1.89 -0.69
CA GLN A 120 -12.64 1.76 0.64
C GLN A 120 -13.03 2.96 1.50
N ARG A 121 -13.30 2.75 2.81
CA ARG A 121 -13.47 3.86 3.73
C ARG A 121 -12.22 4.74 3.73
N GLN A 122 -12.41 6.03 3.63
CA GLN A 122 -11.31 6.98 3.67
C GLN A 122 -10.75 7.06 5.10
N ALA A 123 -9.44 6.93 5.24
CA ALA A 123 -8.78 7.10 6.52
C ALA A 123 -9.01 8.52 7.06
N GLN A 124 -9.26 8.63 8.35
CA GLN A 124 -9.55 9.89 9.02
C GLN A 124 -8.47 10.21 10.06
N ASN A 125 -8.36 11.50 10.39
CA ASN A 125 -7.43 11.99 11.40
C ASN A 125 -5.98 11.55 11.13
N VAL A 126 -5.57 11.56 9.86
CA VAL A 126 -4.21 11.20 9.46
C VAL A 126 -3.23 12.25 9.98
N HIS A 127 -2.18 11.80 10.67
CA HIS A 127 -1.06 12.61 11.14
C HIS A 127 0.14 12.46 10.20
N TYR A 128 0.51 11.22 9.89
CA TYR A 128 1.57 10.92 8.93
C TYR A 128 1.00 10.06 7.80
N SER A 129 1.49 10.27 6.60
CA SER A 129 1.25 9.37 5.48
C SER A 129 2.51 9.21 4.66
N GLY A 130 2.65 8.11 3.96
CA GLY A 130 3.86 7.89 3.19
C GLY A 130 3.97 6.53 2.55
N VAL A 131 5.19 6.26 2.13
CA VAL A 131 5.60 5.00 1.52
C VAL A 131 6.78 4.44 2.30
N ILE A 132 6.76 3.15 2.59
CA ILE A 132 7.90 2.44 3.14
C ILE A 132 8.36 1.34 2.17
N PHE A 133 9.61 1.42 1.78
CA PHE A 133 10.29 0.36 1.04
C PHE A 133 11.03 -0.53 2.03
N THR A 134 10.85 -1.84 1.91
CA THR A 134 11.49 -2.77 2.85
C THR A 134 12.91 -3.16 2.45
N ARG A 135 13.44 -2.55 1.38
CA ARG A 135 14.85 -2.57 1.00
C ARG A 135 15.22 -1.26 0.31
N ASP A 136 16.49 -0.92 0.34
CA ASP A 136 17.03 0.20 -0.43
C ASP A 136 16.79 -0.03 -1.93
N ILE A 137 16.10 0.90 -2.56
CA ILE A 137 15.67 0.82 -3.97
C ILE A 137 16.83 0.95 -4.97
N GLN A 138 17.98 1.48 -4.55
CA GLN A 138 19.14 1.72 -5.43
C GLN A 138 20.18 0.61 -5.35
N GLU A 139 20.50 0.18 -4.13
CA GLU A 139 21.62 -0.70 -3.85
C GLU A 139 21.21 -2.01 -3.19
N ASN A 140 19.91 -2.25 -3.03
CA ASN A 140 19.36 -3.46 -2.39
C ASN A 140 19.87 -3.70 -0.95
N ARG A 141 20.29 -2.66 -0.23
CA ARG A 141 20.77 -2.77 1.14
C ARG A 141 19.62 -3.07 2.11
N PRO A 142 19.87 -3.74 3.25
CA PRO A 142 18.83 -4.12 4.20
C PRO A 142 18.39 -2.95 5.09
N TYR A 143 17.77 -1.95 4.50
CA TYR A 143 17.16 -0.81 5.18
C TYR A 143 15.66 -0.78 4.96
N TYR A 144 14.91 -0.32 5.96
CA TYR A 144 13.62 0.30 5.76
C TYR A 144 13.83 1.75 5.32
N LEU A 145 13.31 2.11 4.17
CA LEU A 145 13.34 3.48 3.65
C LEU A 145 11.94 4.04 3.72
N ILE A 146 11.71 5.00 4.63
CA ILE A 146 10.42 5.61 4.88
C ILE A 146 10.41 7.02 4.31
N ASN A 147 9.58 7.26 3.30
CA ASN A 147 9.28 8.59 2.80
C ASN A 147 7.91 9.00 3.31
N TYR A 148 7.81 10.12 4.05
CA TYR A 148 6.57 10.51 4.70
C TYR A 148 6.35 12.01 4.71
N ASP A 149 5.07 12.38 4.82
CA ASP A 149 4.59 13.73 5.05
C ASP A 149 3.92 13.81 6.43
N ASP A 150 4.10 14.93 7.14
CA ASP A 150 3.52 15.22 8.45
C ASP A 150 2.45 16.34 8.39
N GLN A 151 1.94 16.64 7.19
CA GLN A 151 0.94 17.68 6.96
C GLN A 151 -0.52 17.15 6.96
N GLY A 152 -0.71 15.88 7.24
CA GLY A 152 -2.03 15.24 7.25
C GLY A 152 -2.65 15.00 5.86
N SER A 153 -1.87 15.18 4.78
CA SER A 153 -2.30 14.90 3.41
C SER A 153 -1.92 13.49 3.02
N THR A 154 -2.86 12.73 2.45
CA THR A 154 -2.59 11.38 1.93
C THR A 154 -2.01 11.38 0.53
N ASP A 155 -1.96 12.54 -0.16
CA ASP A 155 -1.58 12.65 -1.57
C ASP A 155 -0.16 13.17 -1.81
N SER A 156 0.45 13.80 -0.79
CA SER A 156 1.69 14.57 -0.98
C SER A 156 2.88 13.70 -1.31
N VAL A 157 3.01 12.52 -0.70
CA VAL A 157 4.18 11.64 -0.89
C VAL A 157 4.07 10.84 -2.19
N THR A 158 2.88 10.36 -2.53
CA THR A 158 2.64 9.63 -3.79
C THR A 158 2.75 10.54 -5.02
N SER A 159 2.53 11.85 -4.86
CA SER A 159 2.69 12.85 -5.91
C SER A 159 4.13 13.42 -6.03
N GLY A 160 5.09 12.96 -5.21
CA GLY A 160 6.49 13.42 -5.24
C GLY A 160 6.71 14.87 -4.80
N ARG A 161 5.77 15.49 -4.10
CA ARG A 161 5.80 16.89 -3.68
C ARG A 161 6.41 17.08 -2.30
N GLY A 162 7.68 16.73 -2.16
CA GLY A 162 8.39 16.91 -0.88
C GLY A 162 8.02 15.81 0.12
N GLY A 163 8.82 15.70 1.15
CA GLY A 163 8.63 14.70 2.20
C GLY A 163 9.91 14.56 3.01
N LYS A 164 9.76 13.99 4.19
CA LYS A 164 10.89 13.61 5.04
C LYS A 164 11.26 12.17 4.74
N THR A 165 12.54 11.85 4.85
CA THR A 165 13.06 10.50 4.63
C THR A 165 13.74 9.99 5.89
N LEU A 166 13.40 8.76 6.28
CA LEU A 166 14.08 8.01 7.32
C LEU A 166 14.68 6.74 6.76
N TRP A 167 15.90 6.43 7.21
CA TRP A 167 16.59 5.18 6.91
C TRP A 167 16.79 4.42 8.20
N ILE A 168 16.23 3.23 8.31
CA ILE A 168 16.35 2.39 9.50
C ILE A 168 16.89 1.03 9.07
N LEU A 169 18.02 0.63 9.67
CA LEU A 169 18.66 -0.65 9.37
C LEU A 169 17.76 -1.79 9.86
N LYS A 170 17.56 -2.84 9.06
CA LYS A 170 16.61 -3.93 9.35
C LYS A 170 16.87 -4.70 10.65
N ASN A 171 18.12 -4.74 11.12
CA ASN A 171 18.48 -5.38 12.39
C ASN A 171 18.47 -4.43 13.60
N THR A 172 17.97 -3.20 13.43
CA THR A 172 17.82 -2.27 14.55
C THR A 172 16.78 -2.79 15.52
N ASP A 173 17.07 -2.68 16.82
CA ASP A 173 16.09 -2.94 17.87
C ASP A 173 14.98 -1.89 17.78
N ILE A 174 13.80 -2.30 17.34
CA ILE A 174 12.66 -1.41 17.11
C ILE A 174 12.09 -0.82 18.40
N THR A 175 12.41 -1.37 19.58
CA THR A 175 11.98 -0.82 20.87
C THR A 175 12.65 0.50 21.19
N GLY A 176 13.83 0.75 20.59
CA GLY A 176 14.56 2.02 20.69
C GLY A 176 14.23 3.02 19.58
N VAL A 177 13.32 2.70 18.67
CA VAL A 177 12.92 3.60 17.58
C VAL A 177 11.74 4.45 18.01
N ASP A 178 11.86 5.75 17.83
CA ASP A 178 10.82 6.72 18.20
C ASP A 178 9.47 6.40 17.56
N ALA A 179 8.38 6.67 18.31
CA ALA A 179 7.03 6.58 17.77
C ALA A 179 6.81 7.67 16.67
N PRO A 180 6.05 7.30 15.60
CA PRO A 180 5.33 6.05 15.40
C PRO A 180 6.14 4.99 14.64
N TRP A 181 7.40 5.25 14.32
CA TRP A 181 8.20 4.48 13.36
C TRP A 181 8.48 3.05 13.83
N GLY A 182 8.72 2.83 15.12
CA GLY A 182 8.86 1.49 15.68
C GLY A 182 7.60 0.64 15.46
N ALA A 183 6.41 1.21 15.68
CA ALA A 183 5.14 0.53 15.44
C ALA A 183 4.90 0.26 13.95
N LEU A 184 5.24 1.22 13.07
CA LEU A 184 5.16 1.03 11.62
C LEU A 184 6.06 -0.11 11.17
N ILE A 185 7.32 -0.17 11.63
CA ILE A 185 8.25 -1.24 11.27
C ILE A 185 7.72 -2.60 11.76
N ALA A 186 7.18 -2.67 12.99
CA ALA A 186 6.60 -3.90 13.51
C ALA A 186 5.42 -4.40 12.66
N ALA A 187 4.58 -3.50 12.15
CA ALA A 187 3.49 -3.83 11.25
C ALA A 187 4.00 -4.31 9.88
N VAL A 188 5.03 -3.65 9.36
CA VAL A 188 5.65 -4.02 8.08
C VAL A 188 6.36 -5.37 8.17
N GLN A 189 7.05 -5.67 9.28
CA GLN A 189 7.67 -6.98 9.52
C GLN A 189 6.64 -8.11 9.56
N GLU A 190 5.46 -7.86 10.15
CA GLU A 190 4.34 -8.80 10.12
C GLU A 190 3.91 -9.09 8.67
N ILE A 191 3.76 -8.07 7.84
CA ILE A 191 3.39 -8.22 6.41
C ILE A 191 4.50 -8.94 5.62
N GLU A 192 5.77 -8.57 5.83
CA GLU A 192 6.90 -9.28 5.19
C GLU A 192 6.89 -10.77 5.54
N LEU A 193 6.59 -11.12 6.80
CA LEU A 193 6.51 -12.51 7.23
C LEU A 193 5.42 -13.29 6.48
N PHE A 194 4.23 -12.72 6.34
CA PHE A 194 3.14 -13.34 5.57
C PHE A 194 3.47 -13.48 4.08
N LEU A 195 4.26 -12.57 3.54
CA LEU A 195 4.68 -12.58 2.14
C LEU A 195 6.07 -13.23 1.93
N ASN A 196 6.49 -14.14 2.86
CA ASN A 196 7.71 -14.94 2.77
C ASN A 196 9.01 -14.11 2.63
N GLY A 197 9.10 -12.96 3.28
CA GLY A 197 10.28 -12.09 3.26
C GLY A 197 10.51 -11.36 1.94
N MET A 198 9.50 -11.26 1.10
CA MET A 198 9.56 -10.49 -0.14
C MET A 198 9.87 -9.02 0.14
N ALA A 199 10.70 -8.41 -0.69
CA ALA A 199 10.90 -6.95 -0.65
C ALA A 199 9.61 -6.23 -1.10
N LEU A 200 9.17 -5.26 -0.32
CA LEU A 200 7.86 -4.63 -0.48
C LEU A 200 7.96 -3.12 -0.61
N ASP A 201 7.00 -2.57 -1.32
CA ASP A 201 6.61 -1.18 -1.40
C ASP A 201 5.21 -1.07 -0.75
N ILE A 202 5.11 -0.33 0.35
CA ILE A 202 3.88 -0.26 1.17
C ILE A 202 3.47 1.20 1.36
N GLU A 203 2.25 1.52 0.94
CA GLU A 203 1.62 2.81 1.25
C GLU A 203 0.93 2.73 2.61
N PHE A 204 1.17 3.70 3.46
CA PHE A 204 0.64 3.73 4.82
C PHE A 204 0.16 5.12 5.26
N ALA A 205 -0.65 5.12 6.30
CA ALA A 205 -0.86 6.29 7.15
C ALA A 205 -0.71 5.93 8.63
N VAL A 206 -0.47 6.94 9.44
CA VAL A 206 -0.57 6.89 10.90
C VAL A 206 -1.55 7.96 11.32
N ASN A 207 -2.58 7.61 12.07
CA ASN A 207 -3.51 8.60 12.60
C ASN A 207 -2.98 9.23 13.90
N TYR A 208 -3.66 10.27 14.41
CA TYR A 208 -3.28 10.94 15.66
C TYR A 208 -3.31 10.04 16.90
N SER A 209 -3.99 8.89 16.86
CA SER A 209 -3.96 7.89 17.94
C SER A 209 -2.79 6.90 17.83
N GLY A 210 -1.96 7.01 16.79
CA GLY A 210 -0.83 6.10 16.53
C GLY A 210 -1.20 4.80 15.83
N GLU A 211 -2.46 4.64 15.37
CA GLU A 211 -2.89 3.46 14.61
C GLU A 211 -2.28 3.49 13.20
N ILE A 212 -1.65 2.39 12.81
CA ILE A 212 -1.06 2.21 11.48
C ILE A 212 -2.15 1.71 10.52
N ILE A 213 -2.32 2.40 9.40
CA ILE A 213 -3.29 2.07 8.36
C ILE A 213 -2.53 1.75 7.07
N ILE A 214 -2.83 0.62 6.45
CA ILE A 214 -2.19 0.19 5.21
C ILE A 214 -3.14 0.47 4.03
N PHE A 215 -2.62 1.17 3.01
CA PHE A 215 -3.37 1.54 1.81
C PHE A 215 -3.04 0.70 0.59
N GLN A 216 -1.79 0.21 0.52
CA GLN A 216 -1.33 -0.63 -0.58
C GLN A 216 -0.12 -1.44 -0.13
N VAL A 217 0.00 -2.67 -0.63
CA VAL A 217 1.18 -3.53 -0.49
C VAL A 217 1.46 -4.14 -1.85
N ARG A 218 2.67 -3.96 -2.36
CA ARG A 218 3.11 -4.56 -3.62
C ARG A 218 4.57 -4.99 -3.54
N PRO A 219 5.00 -5.92 -4.39
CA PRO A 219 6.40 -6.25 -4.53
C PRO A 219 7.21 -5.02 -4.91
N LEU A 220 8.38 -4.87 -4.30
CA LEU A 220 9.31 -3.82 -4.66
C LEU A 220 9.92 -4.13 -6.03
N VAL A 221 9.54 -3.34 -7.04
CA VAL A 221 10.15 -3.40 -8.37
C VAL A 221 11.34 -2.45 -8.37
N ALA A 222 12.54 -2.98 -8.21
CA ALA A 222 13.76 -2.18 -8.23
C ALA A 222 14.73 -2.70 -9.28
N SER A 223 15.23 -1.79 -10.12
CA SER A 223 16.34 -2.07 -11.03
C SER A 223 17.66 -1.78 -10.30
N TYR A 224 18.19 -2.75 -9.59
CA TYR A 224 19.44 -2.58 -8.89
C TYR A 224 20.60 -2.38 -9.88
N LYS A 225 21.38 -1.32 -9.68
CA LYS A 225 22.49 -0.93 -10.57
C LYS A 225 23.55 -2.01 -10.78
N HIS A 226 23.61 -3.02 -9.92
CA HIS A 226 24.68 -4.03 -9.94
C HIS A 226 24.23 -5.49 -9.89
N GLY A 227 22.93 -5.80 -9.90
CA GLY A 227 22.41 -7.19 -9.96
C GLY A 227 22.91 -8.15 -8.85
N LYS A 228 23.57 -7.65 -7.81
CA LYS A 228 24.17 -8.47 -6.76
C LYS A 228 23.17 -8.65 -5.62
N GLU A 229 22.90 -9.90 -5.29
CA GLU A 229 22.39 -10.23 -3.97
C GLU A 229 23.37 -9.70 -2.93
N ILE A 230 22.86 -8.90 -1.98
CA ILE A 230 23.66 -8.46 -0.84
C ILE A 230 23.58 -9.55 0.21
N ASP A 231 24.75 -9.97 0.70
CA ASP A 231 24.85 -10.74 1.92
C ASP A 231 24.48 -9.87 3.11
N ASP A 232 23.21 -9.93 3.51
CA ASP A 232 22.66 -9.14 4.61
C ASP A 232 23.43 -9.39 5.91
N ARG A 233 23.82 -10.65 6.17
CA ARG A 233 24.56 -11.00 7.38
C ARG A 233 25.93 -10.31 7.41
N GLY A 234 26.70 -10.45 6.37
CA GLY A 234 28.00 -9.78 6.27
C GLY A 234 27.88 -8.25 6.23
N PHE A 235 26.76 -7.71 5.74
CA PHE A 235 26.47 -6.27 5.80
C PHE A 235 26.27 -5.83 7.25
N PHE A 236 25.44 -6.52 8.03
CA PHE A 236 25.19 -6.21 9.45
C PHE A 236 26.46 -6.36 10.31
N GLU A 237 27.27 -7.39 10.07
CA GLU A 237 28.55 -7.57 10.77
C GLU A 237 29.50 -6.38 10.54
N ARG A 238 29.59 -5.88 9.32
CA ARG A 238 30.40 -4.67 9.02
C ARG A 238 29.84 -3.42 9.70
N CYS A 239 28.53 -3.22 9.69
CA CYS A 239 27.88 -2.09 10.38
C CYS A 239 28.17 -2.12 11.89
N ASN A 240 28.07 -3.29 12.54
CA ASN A 240 28.34 -3.46 13.95
C ASN A 240 29.82 -3.22 14.30
N ASN A 241 30.74 -3.69 13.45
CA ASN A 241 32.17 -3.44 13.63
C ASN A 241 32.51 -1.96 13.57
N ILE A 242 31.94 -1.23 12.63
CA ILE A 242 32.12 0.23 12.53
C ILE A 242 31.57 0.90 13.79
N ARG A 243 30.33 0.58 14.19
CA ARG A 243 29.71 1.13 15.40
C ARG A 243 30.58 0.95 16.65
N ASN A 244 31.14 -0.27 16.83
CA ASN A 244 31.97 -0.58 17.99
C ASN A 244 33.35 0.10 17.97
N GLN A 245 33.81 0.63 16.84
CA GLN A 245 35.05 1.41 16.73
C GLN A 245 34.86 2.89 17.15
N TYR A 246 33.62 3.39 17.15
CA TYR A 246 33.32 4.80 17.41
C TYR A 246 32.49 5.03 18.71
N LEU A 247 32.20 3.99 19.47
CA LEU A 247 31.63 4.04 20.82
C LEU A 247 32.71 3.71 21.87
#